data_499f9f1ff39bcab420279228ca38704a
#
_entry.id   499f9f1ff39bcab420279228ca38704a
#
_cell.length_a   1.000
_cell.length_b   1.000
_cell.length_c   1.000
_cell.angle_alpha   90.00
_cell.angle_beta   90.00
_cell.angle_gamma   90.00
#
_symmetry.space_group_name_H-M   'P 1'
#
loop_
_entity.id
_entity.type
_entity.pdbx_description
1 polymer ?
#
loop_
_entity_poly.entity_id
_entity_poly.type
_entity_poly.pdbx_seq_one_letter_code
_entity_poly.pdbx_strand_id
1 'polypeptide(L)'
;FTTDSDKVASSMIWGSQYDAMMNWMAKKGQTVGTEDNTKRNSEAVTGKNNNDVINNVYDLYGCHEEWTLEAYLSHNRVYRGGNYNYNLSPANCSYDYPKYMYSDVSSRATIYIK
;
A
#
# COMPACT_ATOMS: atom_id res chain seq x y z
N PHE A 1 -10.99 -0.90 -12.32
CA PHE A 1 -9.66 -0.30 -12.55
C PHE A 1 -8.85 -1.14 -13.53
N THR A 2 -9.24 -1.19 -14.77
CA THR A 2 -8.38 -1.74 -15.81
C THR A 2 -8.58 -0.89 -17.05
N THR A 3 -7.64 0.01 -17.33
CA THR A 3 -7.47 0.51 -18.68
C THR A 3 -6.52 -0.47 -19.36
N ASP A 4 -7.04 -1.33 -20.19
CA ASP A 4 -6.24 -2.17 -21.07
C ASP A 4 -6.17 -1.50 -22.44
N SER A 5 -5.00 -1.05 -22.81
CA SER A 5 -4.70 -0.57 -24.15
C SER A 5 -3.60 -1.46 -24.76
N ASP A 6 -3.36 -1.33 -26.05
CA ASP A 6 -2.28 -2.09 -26.72
C ASP A 6 -0.90 -1.86 -26.14
N LYS A 7 -0.72 -0.78 -25.36
CA LYS A 7 0.58 -0.35 -24.84
C LYS A 7 0.68 -0.38 -23.32
N VAL A 8 -0.44 -0.31 -22.61
CA VAL A 8 -0.47 -0.14 -21.15
C VAL A 8 -1.59 -0.98 -20.57
N ALA A 9 -1.29 -1.69 -19.48
CA ALA A 9 -2.29 -2.31 -18.62
C ALA A 9 -2.15 -1.77 -17.19
N SER A 10 -3.26 -1.60 -16.49
CA SER A 10 -3.25 -1.25 -15.08
C SER A 10 -4.01 -2.29 -14.26
N SER A 11 -3.55 -2.52 -13.05
CA SER A 11 -4.24 -3.37 -12.08
C SER A 11 -3.97 -2.89 -10.66
N MET A 12 -4.64 -3.48 -9.69
CA MET A 12 -4.25 -3.39 -8.30
C MET A 12 -2.89 -4.07 -8.10
N ILE A 13 -2.10 -3.57 -7.16
CA ILE A 13 -0.78 -4.14 -6.87
C ILE A 13 -0.88 -5.59 -6.38
N TRP A 14 0.05 -6.45 -6.81
CA TRP A 14 0.24 -7.79 -6.24
C TRP A 14 1.04 -7.71 -4.94
N GLY A 15 0.80 -8.65 -4.00
CA GLY A 15 1.60 -8.75 -2.79
C GLY A 15 3.10 -8.87 -3.07
N SER A 16 3.49 -9.67 -4.06
CA SER A 16 4.90 -9.81 -4.47
C SER A 16 5.51 -8.50 -5.02
N GLN A 17 4.71 -7.65 -5.66
CA GLN A 17 5.17 -6.33 -6.11
C GLN A 17 5.32 -5.37 -4.93
N TYR A 18 4.41 -5.44 -3.97
CA TYR A 18 4.53 -4.67 -2.72
C TYR A 18 5.82 -5.07 -1.98
N ASP A 19 6.09 -6.37 -1.83
CA ASP A 19 7.32 -6.87 -1.21
C ASP A 19 8.57 -6.44 -1.99
N ALA A 20 8.53 -6.44 -3.32
CA ALA A 20 9.63 -5.97 -4.15
C ALA A 20 9.91 -4.47 -3.94
N MET A 21 8.86 -3.65 -3.82
CA MET A 21 8.95 -2.22 -3.50
C MET A 21 9.60 -2.02 -2.12
N MET A 22 9.14 -2.74 -1.10
CA MET A 22 9.70 -2.67 0.26
C MET A 22 11.18 -3.07 0.30
N ASN A 23 11.53 -4.16 -0.39
CA ASN A 23 12.92 -4.61 -0.49
C ASN A 23 13.82 -3.61 -1.23
N TRP A 24 13.31 -2.98 -2.27
CA TRP A 24 14.03 -1.93 -2.98
C TRP A 24 14.29 -0.72 -2.07
N MET A 25 13.32 -0.27 -1.32
CA MET A 25 13.48 0.82 -0.35
C MET A 25 14.52 0.49 0.73
N ALA A 26 14.45 -0.73 1.29
CA ALA A 26 15.43 -1.20 2.27
C ALA A 26 16.86 -1.20 1.70
N LYS A 27 17.04 -1.66 0.45
CA LYS A 27 18.35 -1.61 -0.24
C LYS A 27 18.85 -0.19 -0.48
N LYS A 28 17.96 0.80 -0.53
CA LYS A 28 18.30 2.22 -0.60
C LYS A 28 18.55 2.86 0.78
N GLY A 29 18.63 2.04 1.83
CA GLY A 29 18.91 2.51 3.18
C GLY A 29 17.70 3.12 3.91
N GLN A 30 16.49 2.88 3.42
CA GLN A 30 15.27 3.34 4.07
C GLN A 30 14.78 2.33 5.10
N THR A 31 14.37 2.82 6.27
CA THR A 31 13.74 1.99 7.30
C THR A 31 12.24 1.95 7.04
N VAL A 32 11.73 0.83 6.55
CA VAL A 32 10.31 0.64 6.19
C VAL A 32 9.64 -0.50 6.95
N GLY A 33 10.38 -1.20 7.79
CA GLY A 33 9.87 -2.36 8.54
C GLY A 33 9.42 -2.05 9.98
N THR A 34 9.55 -0.82 10.45
CA THR A 34 9.20 -0.39 11.80
C THR A 34 8.13 0.68 11.80
N GLU A 35 7.36 0.75 12.87
CA GLU A 35 6.41 1.83 13.10
C GLU A 35 7.14 3.17 13.26
N ASP A 36 6.56 4.22 12.71
CA ASP A 36 7.06 5.59 12.86
C ASP A 36 5.91 6.59 12.94
N ASN A 37 5.57 6.97 14.16
CA ASN A 37 4.49 7.92 14.42
C ASN A 37 4.69 9.29 13.77
N THR A 38 5.94 9.68 13.50
CA THR A 38 6.23 10.99 12.88
C THR A 38 5.85 11.02 11.41
N LYS A 39 5.75 9.85 10.78
CA LYS A 39 5.38 9.69 9.37
C LYS A 39 3.89 9.42 9.18
N ARG A 40 3.19 8.98 10.22
CA ARG A 40 1.76 8.69 10.13
C ARG A 40 0.99 9.91 9.65
N ASN A 41 0.26 9.74 8.58
CA ASN A 41 -0.69 10.73 8.11
C ASN A 41 -1.99 10.59 8.91
N SER A 42 -2.34 11.60 9.70
CA SER A 42 -3.59 11.63 10.47
C SER A 42 -4.82 11.98 9.62
N GLU A 43 -4.63 12.25 8.35
CA GLU A 43 -5.69 12.60 7.42
C GLU A 43 -5.76 11.59 6.26
N ALA A 44 -6.98 11.24 5.87
CA ALA A 44 -7.25 10.32 4.78
C ALA A 44 -7.11 10.97 3.38
N VAL A 45 -6.11 11.82 3.19
CA VAL A 45 -5.87 12.52 1.93
C VAL A 45 -4.47 12.15 1.41
N THR A 46 -4.44 11.42 0.32
CA THR A 46 -3.20 10.95 -0.30
C THR A 46 -2.24 12.10 -0.62
N GLY A 47 -0.98 11.93 -0.25
CA GLY A 47 0.10 12.86 -0.53
C GLY A 47 0.08 14.15 0.30
N LYS A 48 -0.80 14.27 1.28
CA LYS A 48 -0.88 15.49 2.11
C LYS A 48 0.25 15.59 3.13
N ASN A 49 0.71 14.46 3.64
CA ASN A 49 1.81 14.42 4.61
C ASN A 49 3.16 14.26 3.91
N ASN A 50 3.92 15.34 3.82
CA ASN A 50 5.26 15.32 3.23
C ASN A 50 6.28 14.48 4.03
N ASN A 51 5.98 14.09 5.27
CA ASN A 51 6.85 13.22 6.07
C ASN A 51 6.69 11.74 5.72
N ASP A 52 5.56 11.35 5.12
CA ASP A 52 5.30 10.00 4.65
C ASP A 52 5.57 9.86 3.14
N VAL A 53 6.80 10.20 2.76
CA VAL A 53 7.29 10.08 1.38
C VAL A 53 8.64 9.38 1.38
N ILE A 54 8.73 8.23 0.75
CA ILE A 54 9.98 7.47 0.62
C ILE A 54 10.26 7.22 -0.85
N ASN A 55 11.33 7.79 -1.39
CA ASN A 55 11.73 7.63 -2.79
C ASN A 55 10.57 7.88 -3.79
N ASN A 56 9.78 8.93 -3.57
CA ASN A 56 8.58 9.29 -4.33
C ASN A 56 7.40 8.30 -4.20
N VAL A 57 7.43 7.40 -3.23
CA VAL A 57 6.26 6.62 -2.81
C VAL A 57 5.65 7.28 -1.60
N TYR A 58 4.37 7.57 -1.66
CA TYR A 58 3.62 8.33 -0.67
C TYR A 58 2.74 7.43 0.18
N ASP A 59 2.50 7.85 1.43
CA ASP A 59 1.46 7.32 2.31
C ASP A 59 1.59 5.81 2.61
N LEU A 60 2.81 5.35 2.92
CA LEU A 60 3.06 3.96 3.32
C LEU A 60 2.84 3.73 4.82
N TYR A 61 3.04 4.77 5.65
CA TYR A 61 2.87 4.70 7.11
C TYR A 61 1.48 5.12 7.56
N GLY A 62 0.80 5.94 6.76
CA GLY A 62 -0.47 6.53 7.12
C GLY A 62 -1.48 6.49 5.98
N CYS A 63 -2.44 7.41 6.02
CA CYS A 63 -3.54 7.47 5.10
C CYS A 63 -4.43 6.22 5.17
N HIS A 64 -4.27 5.27 4.26
CA HIS A 64 -5.06 4.03 4.23
C HIS A 64 -4.16 2.82 4.02
N GLU A 65 -4.45 1.72 4.70
CA GLU A 65 -3.96 0.40 4.27
C GLU A 65 -4.42 0.11 2.84
N GLU A 66 -3.70 -0.71 2.13
CA GLU A 66 -3.89 -0.92 0.70
C GLU A 66 -4.21 -2.37 0.36
N TRP A 67 -5.39 -2.61 -0.23
CA TRP A 67 -5.73 -3.91 -0.79
C TRP A 67 -4.72 -4.32 -1.86
N THR A 68 -4.37 -5.60 -1.83
CA THR A 68 -3.56 -6.24 -2.86
C THR A 68 -4.35 -7.35 -3.57
N LEU A 69 -3.83 -7.84 -4.69
CA LEU A 69 -4.37 -9.03 -5.35
C LEU A 69 -3.98 -10.33 -4.66
N GLU A 70 -3.19 -10.26 -3.60
CA GLU A 70 -2.78 -11.42 -2.81
C GLU A 70 -3.98 -12.05 -2.10
N ALA A 71 -4.15 -13.35 -2.26
CA ALA A 71 -5.16 -14.12 -1.55
C ALA A 71 -4.54 -14.81 -0.33
N TYR A 72 -5.16 -14.65 0.84
CA TYR A 72 -4.80 -15.42 2.02
C TYR A 72 -5.59 -16.74 2.07
N LEU A 73 -6.88 -16.66 1.83
CA LEU A 73 -7.79 -17.81 1.70
C LEU A 73 -8.69 -17.58 0.48
N SER A 74 -9.54 -18.55 0.16
CA SER A 74 -10.44 -18.45 -0.99
C SER A 74 -11.31 -17.18 -1.00
N HIS A 75 -11.62 -16.64 0.17
CA HIS A 75 -12.54 -15.50 0.34
C HIS A 75 -11.87 -14.22 0.82
N ASN A 76 -10.63 -14.31 1.32
CA ASN A 76 -9.92 -13.17 1.91
C ASN A 76 -8.87 -12.63 0.95
N ARG A 77 -8.66 -11.32 1.03
CA ARG A 77 -7.56 -10.63 0.35
C ARG A 77 -6.69 -9.94 1.39
N VAL A 78 -5.43 -9.81 1.06
CA VAL A 78 -4.43 -9.16 1.91
C VAL A 78 -4.47 -7.65 1.65
N TYR A 79 -4.36 -6.88 2.73
CA TYR A 79 -4.06 -5.46 2.68
C TYR A 79 -2.77 -5.18 3.44
N ARG A 80 -2.07 -4.14 3.03
CA ARG A 80 -0.71 -3.81 3.43
C ARG A 80 -0.58 -2.35 3.82
N GLY A 81 0.46 -2.05 4.61
CA GLY A 81 0.82 -0.69 4.99
C GLY A 81 0.22 -0.24 6.31
N GLY A 82 0.31 1.05 6.57
CA GLY A 82 -0.29 1.71 7.72
C GLY A 82 -1.58 2.43 7.36
N ASN A 83 -2.29 2.90 8.36
CA ASN A 83 -3.47 3.72 8.18
C ASN A 83 -3.50 4.91 9.16
N TYR A 84 -4.43 5.82 8.94
CA TYR A 84 -4.54 7.04 9.75
C TYR A 84 -5.02 6.80 11.19
N ASN A 85 -5.65 5.65 11.48
CA ASN A 85 -6.16 5.31 12.80
C ASN A 85 -5.11 4.64 13.69
N TYR A 86 -4.19 3.86 13.10
CA TYR A 86 -3.25 3.04 13.83
C TYR A 86 -1.81 3.33 13.42
N ASN A 87 -0.92 3.24 14.41
CA ASN A 87 0.50 3.34 14.16
C ASN A 87 1.03 1.97 13.69
N LEU A 88 1.01 1.77 12.38
CA LEU A 88 1.48 0.55 11.75
C LEU A 88 2.72 0.83 10.90
N SER A 89 3.55 -0.18 10.71
CA SER A 89 4.67 -0.06 9.78
C SER A 89 4.19 -0.26 8.33
N PRO A 90 4.91 0.27 7.33
CA PRO A 90 4.65 -0.06 5.92
C PRO A 90 4.69 -1.56 5.61
N ALA A 91 5.44 -2.33 6.42
CA ALA A 91 5.52 -3.79 6.29
C ALA A 91 4.33 -4.53 6.90
N ASN A 92 3.38 -3.81 7.52
CA ASN A 92 2.19 -4.44 8.09
C ASN A 92 1.42 -5.21 7.04
N CYS A 93 0.89 -6.35 7.46
CA CYS A 93 0.15 -7.27 6.61
C CYS A 93 -1.03 -7.81 7.40
N SER A 94 -2.22 -7.63 6.88
CA SER A 94 -3.45 -8.20 7.43
C SER A 94 -4.36 -8.68 6.29
N TYR A 95 -5.50 -9.26 6.63
CA TYR A 95 -6.41 -9.80 5.62
C TYR A 95 -7.86 -9.73 6.09
N ASP A 96 -8.77 -9.57 5.14
CA ASP A 96 -10.20 -9.65 5.41
C ASP A 96 -11.00 -9.94 4.11
N TYR A 97 -12.31 -9.99 4.23
CA TYR A 97 -13.22 -10.12 3.10
C TYR A 97 -13.33 -8.79 2.34
N PRO A 98 -12.95 -8.71 1.07
CA PRO A 98 -12.99 -7.45 0.32
C PRO A 98 -14.41 -6.91 0.06
N LYS A 99 -15.44 -7.70 0.39
CA LYS A 99 -16.83 -7.24 0.33
C LYS A 99 -17.19 -6.25 1.44
N TYR A 100 -16.41 -6.20 2.52
CA TYR A 100 -16.64 -5.21 3.57
C TYR A 100 -16.02 -3.87 3.15
N MET A 101 -16.78 -2.82 3.37
CA MET A 101 -16.29 -1.46 3.12
C MET A 101 -15.62 -0.93 4.39
N TYR A 102 -14.31 -0.80 4.33
CA TYR A 102 -13.52 -0.18 5.39
C TYR A 102 -13.17 1.25 5.00
N SER A 103 -13.36 2.19 5.93
CA SER A 103 -13.06 3.60 5.69
C SER A 103 -11.56 3.92 5.66
N ASP A 104 -10.74 2.99 6.13
CA ASP A 104 -9.29 3.12 6.30
C ASP A 104 -8.49 2.16 5.39
N VAL A 105 -9.14 1.54 4.42
CA VAL A 105 -8.49 0.69 3.41
C VAL A 105 -8.81 1.19 2.00
N SER A 106 -7.79 1.37 1.21
CA SER A 106 -7.85 1.82 -0.18
C SER A 106 -7.18 0.82 -1.13
N SER A 107 -6.67 1.26 -2.26
CA SER A 107 -5.87 0.43 -3.17
C SER A 107 -4.85 1.27 -3.92
N ARG A 108 -3.71 0.66 -4.22
CA ARG A 108 -2.67 1.25 -5.07
C ARG A 108 -2.72 0.63 -6.46
N ALA A 109 -2.77 1.47 -7.47
CA ALA A 109 -2.71 1.03 -8.86
C ALA A 109 -1.26 0.78 -9.30
N THR A 110 -1.08 -0.26 -10.10
CA THR A 110 0.18 -0.56 -10.80
C THR A 110 -0.05 -0.42 -12.30
N ILE A 111 0.92 0.16 -13.00
CA ILE A 111 0.90 0.33 -14.45
C ILE A 111 1.99 -0.56 -15.05
N TYR A 112 1.60 -1.34 -16.05
CA TYR A 112 2.51 -2.18 -16.83
C TYR A 112 2.64 -1.61 -18.24
N ILE A 113 3.87 -1.53 -18.72
CA ILE A 113 4.16 -1.22 -20.13
C ILE A 113 4.28 -2.56 -20.85
N LYS A 114 3.49 -2.76 -21.89
CA LYS A 114 3.50 -3.96 -22.74
C LYS A 114 4.57 -3.89 -23.82
#